data_68aadbe5577fdb11dbc167914f58613e
#
_entry.id   68aadbe5577fdb11dbc167914f58613e
#
_cell.length_a   1.000
_cell.length_b   1.000
_cell.length_c   1.000
_cell.angle_alpha   90.00
_cell.angle_beta   90.00
_cell.angle_gamma   90.00
#
_symmetry.space_group_name_H-M   'P 1'
#
loop_
_entity.id
_entity.type
_entity.pdbx_description
1 polymer ?
#
loop_
_entity_poly.entity_id
_entity_poly.type
_entity_poly.pdbx_seq_one_letter_code
_entity_poly.pdbx_strand_id
1 'polypeptide(L)'
;MVKIERSYPAPESLTSEALKKNGSYKEKDVTDRLKKDFHDKCYICELKGLQDPEVEHLLPHKNRTYPERIFDWDNLFWCCGHCNKVKNNGKYDAGIIDCCKQDPEELLRFTLQDDDINVEPIDTDNGQAVLTANLIYETFNLRNTGIREAACENRVQSLQAAMNVLYRELEKYKERPDSARNRRMVHSLLRRDSAFAAFKRGYVRERLDEFPGLETCI
;
A
#
# COMPACT_ATOMS: atom_id res chain seq x y z
N MET A 1 1.88 3.42 -0.46
CA MET A 1 0.46 3.24 -0.88
C MET A 1 0.27 3.87 -2.26
N VAL A 2 -0.32 3.16 -3.21
CA VAL A 2 -0.60 3.64 -4.57
C VAL A 2 -2.08 3.47 -4.89
N LYS A 3 -2.57 4.12 -5.93
CA LYS A 3 -3.93 3.94 -6.46
C LYS A 3 -4.17 2.47 -6.84
N ILE A 4 -5.30 1.93 -6.43
CA ILE A 4 -5.76 0.56 -6.71
C ILE A 4 -7.08 0.62 -7.50
N GLU A 5 -7.15 -0.15 -8.56
CA GLU A 5 -8.38 -0.33 -9.34
C GLU A 5 -9.15 -1.54 -8.78
N ARG A 6 -10.27 -1.25 -8.14
CA ARG A 6 -11.16 -2.27 -7.58
C ARG A 6 -12.09 -2.82 -8.65
N SER A 7 -12.25 -4.14 -8.71
CA SER A 7 -13.14 -4.79 -9.67
C SER A 7 -14.58 -4.94 -9.13
N TYR A 8 -15.57 -4.87 -10.04
CA TYR A 8 -16.99 -5.02 -9.75
C TYR A 8 -17.62 -6.04 -10.70
N PRO A 9 -18.79 -6.64 -10.35
CA PRO A 9 -19.53 -6.45 -9.10
C PRO A 9 -18.79 -7.02 -7.88
N ALA A 10 -19.28 -6.68 -6.67
CA ALA A 10 -18.79 -7.27 -5.41
C ALA A 10 -18.92 -8.80 -5.42
N PRO A 11 -18.06 -9.55 -4.64
CA PRO A 11 -18.21 -10.99 -4.47
C PRO A 11 -19.60 -11.39 -3.95
N GLU A 12 -20.16 -12.46 -4.52
CA GLU A 12 -21.54 -12.88 -4.20
C GLU A 12 -21.70 -13.34 -2.76
N SER A 13 -20.66 -13.96 -2.19
CA SER A 13 -20.68 -14.43 -0.81
C SER A 13 -20.97 -13.31 0.19
N LEU A 14 -20.54 -12.07 -0.05
CA LEU A 14 -20.80 -10.94 0.85
C LEU A 14 -22.31 -10.74 1.08
N THR A 15 -23.13 -10.86 0.04
CA THR A 15 -24.58 -10.73 0.15
C THR A 15 -25.18 -11.88 0.95
N SER A 16 -24.78 -13.13 0.67
CA SER A 16 -25.31 -14.31 1.35
C SER A 16 -24.85 -14.39 2.80
N GLU A 17 -23.59 -14.02 3.09
CA GLU A 17 -23.03 -14.02 4.45
C GLU A 17 -23.61 -12.89 5.31
N ALA A 18 -23.97 -11.75 4.74
CA ALA A 18 -24.62 -10.65 5.46
C ALA A 18 -25.98 -11.05 6.07
N LEU A 19 -26.67 -12.06 5.51
CA LEU A 19 -27.94 -12.58 6.01
C LEU A 19 -27.76 -13.56 7.20
N LYS A 20 -26.54 -14.04 7.45
CA LYS A 20 -26.26 -15.00 8.52
C LYS A 20 -25.95 -14.30 9.84
N LYS A 21 -26.37 -14.87 10.95
CA LYS A 21 -26.07 -14.35 12.30
C LYS A 21 -24.56 -14.21 12.56
N ASN A 22 -23.76 -15.16 12.06
CA ASN A 22 -22.30 -15.21 12.20
C ASN A 22 -21.62 -15.32 10.83
N GLY A 23 -22.10 -14.54 9.85
CA GLY A 23 -21.54 -14.53 8.50
C GLY A 23 -20.09 -14.06 8.46
N SER A 24 -19.35 -14.57 7.49
CA SER A 24 -17.93 -14.30 7.25
C SER A 24 -17.76 -13.38 6.05
N TYR A 25 -16.97 -12.32 6.20
CA TYR A 25 -16.53 -11.46 5.09
C TYR A 25 -15.17 -11.91 4.51
N LYS A 26 -14.71 -13.13 4.87
CA LYS A 26 -13.42 -13.68 4.46
C LYS A 26 -13.56 -14.94 3.61
N GLU A 27 -14.70 -15.07 2.92
CA GLU A 27 -14.95 -16.21 2.04
C GLU A 27 -13.95 -16.22 0.87
N LYS A 28 -13.79 -17.38 0.24
CA LYS A 28 -12.73 -17.59 -0.76
C LYS A 28 -12.85 -16.63 -1.96
N ASP A 29 -14.04 -16.34 -2.44
CA ASP A 29 -14.27 -15.41 -3.55
C ASP A 29 -13.88 -13.97 -3.18
N VAL A 30 -14.10 -13.55 -1.91
CA VAL A 30 -13.68 -12.25 -1.39
C VAL A 30 -12.15 -12.18 -1.33
N THR A 31 -11.51 -13.16 -0.70
CA THR A 31 -10.05 -13.16 -0.53
C THR A 31 -9.31 -13.27 -1.86
N ASP A 32 -9.77 -14.12 -2.79
CA ASP A 32 -9.18 -14.25 -4.13
C ASP A 32 -9.31 -12.93 -4.91
N ARG A 33 -10.47 -12.26 -4.80
CA ARG A 33 -10.73 -10.99 -5.48
C ARG A 33 -9.86 -9.86 -4.91
N LEU A 34 -9.80 -9.72 -3.60
CA LEU A 34 -8.93 -8.74 -2.94
C LEU A 34 -7.46 -8.98 -3.27
N LYS A 35 -6.99 -10.22 -3.20
CA LYS A 35 -5.63 -10.58 -3.59
C LYS A 35 -5.31 -10.15 -5.03
N LYS A 36 -6.23 -10.37 -5.94
CA LYS A 36 -6.07 -10.00 -7.36
C LYS A 36 -6.05 -8.48 -7.55
N ASP A 37 -7.05 -7.77 -7.03
CA ASP A 37 -7.22 -6.32 -7.21
C ASP A 37 -6.06 -5.55 -6.56
N PHE A 38 -5.58 -6.01 -5.41
CA PHE A 38 -4.44 -5.43 -4.68
C PHE A 38 -3.08 -5.99 -5.13
N HIS A 39 -3.02 -6.81 -6.18
CA HIS A 39 -1.80 -7.39 -6.75
C HIS A 39 -0.96 -8.19 -5.74
N ASP A 40 -1.62 -8.84 -4.77
CA ASP A 40 -1.00 -9.53 -3.63
C ASP A 40 -0.08 -8.63 -2.79
N LYS A 41 -0.41 -7.33 -2.68
CA LYS A 41 0.30 -6.33 -1.88
C LYS A 41 -0.55 -5.86 -0.69
N CYS A 42 0.09 -5.62 0.42
CA CYS A 42 -0.52 -4.84 1.50
C CYS A 42 -0.81 -3.41 1.01
N TYR A 43 -2.06 -2.94 1.13
CA TYR A 43 -2.42 -1.60 0.67
C TYR A 43 -1.73 -0.47 1.44
N ILE A 44 -1.26 -0.73 2.68
CA ILE A 44 -0.57 0.25 3.52
C ILE A 44 0.93 0.29 3.22
N CYS A 45 1.67 -0.80 3.49
CA CYS A 45 3.14 -0.81 3.38
C CYS A 45 3.67 -1.27 2.02
N GLU A 46 2.80 -1.75 1.12
CA GLU A 46 3.13 -2.26 -0.22
C GLU A 46 4.06 -3.50 -0.26
N LEU A 47 4.28 -4.17 0.88
CA LEU A 47 4.93 -5.49 0.88
C LEU A 47 4.10 -6.45 0.02
N LYS A 48 4.76 -7.17 -0.89
CA LYS A 48 4.13 -8.11 -1.85
C LYS A 48 4.43 -9.56 -1.47
N GLY A 49 3.50 -10.47 -1.81
CA GLY A 49 3.65 -11.89 -1.48
C GLY A 49 3.43 -12.14 0.01
N LEU A 50 2.30 -11.69 0.52
CA LEU A 50 1.99 -11.76 1.95
C LEU A 50 1.87 -13.22 2.41
N GLN A 51 2.60 -13.60 3.48
CA GLN A 51 2.51 -14.91 4.10
C GLN A 51 1.22 -15.03 4.92
N ASP A 52 0.88 -13.98 5.69
CA ASP A 52 -0.29 -13.91 6.56
C ASP A 52 -1.18 -12.72 6.16
N PRO A 53 -1.90 -12.82 5.02
CA PRO A 53 -2.80 -11.76 4.60
C PRO A 53 -4.05 -11.70 5.46
N GLU A 54 -4.57 -10.50 5.63
CA GLU A 54 -5.82 -10.24 6.33
C GLU A 54 -6.78 -9.42 5.47
N VAL A 55 -8.07 -9.69 5.60
CA VAL A 55 -9.12 -8.79 5.11
C VAL A 55 -9.37 -7.76 6.20
N GLU A 56 -9.08 -6.51 5.90
CA GLU A 56 -9.14 -5.38 6.81
C GLU A 56 -10.26 -4.43 6.39
N HIS A 57 -10.87 -3.74 7.36
CA HIS A 57 -11.90 -2.72 7.11
C HIS A 57 -11.28 -1.32 7.13
N LEU A 58 -11.37 -0.59 6.03
CA LEU A 58 -10.88 0.79 5.96
C LEU A 58 -11.47 1.64 7.09
N LEU A 59 -12.79 1.56 7.28
CA LEU A 59 -13.51 2.13 8.40
C LEU A 59 -13.94 0.98 9.34
N PRO A 60 -13.49 0.97 10.61
CA PRO A 60 -13.76 -0.13 11.52
C PRO A 60 -15.26 -0.27 11.81
N HIS A 61 -15.74 -1.51 11.88
CA HIS A 61 -17.11 -1.81 12.25
C HIS A 61 -17.36 -1.88 13.77
N LYS A 62 -16.34 -1.71 14.60
CA LYS A 62 -16.36 -1.61 16.07
C LYS A 62 -17.26 -2.67 16.73
N ASN A 63 -16.89 -3.94 16.64
CA ASN A 63 -17.65 -5.05 17.20
C ASN A 63 -19.13 -5.06 16.76
N ARG A 64 -19.37 -4.80 15.47
CA ARG A 64 -20.71 -4.73 14.85
C ARG A 64 -21.57 -3.55 15.28
N THR A 65 -20.98 -2.52 15.88
CA THR A 65 -21.69 -1.24 16.13
C THR A 65 -22.12 -0.58 14.81
N TYR A 66 -21.32 -0.79 13.74
CA TYR A 66 -21.58 -0.33 12.39
C TYR A 66 -21.75 -1.51 11.44
N PRO A 67 -22.92 -2.22 11.47
CA PRO A 67 -23.13 -3.46 10.73
C PRO A 67 -23.02 -3.26 9.20
N GLU A 68 -23.38 -2.09 8.68
CA GLU A 68 -23.27 -1.73 7.28
C GLU A 68 -21.85 -1.80 6.73
N ARG A 69 -20.82 -1.68 7.60
CA ARG A 69 -19.40 -1.69 7.23
C ARG A 69 -18.80 -3.08 7.10
N ILE A 70 -19.48 -4.10 7.64
CA ILE A 70 -18.91 -5.46 7.78
C ILE A 70 -18.78 -6.14 6.40
N PHE A 71 -19.82 -6.06 5.58
CA PHE A 71 -19.90 -6.74 4.29
C PHE A 71 -19.85 -5.75 3.11
N ASP A 72 -19.51 -4.49 3.38
CA ASP A 72 -19.35 -3.46 2.37
C ASP A 72 -18.06 -3.73 1.58
N TRP A 73 -18.21 -4.10 0.30
CA TRP A 73 -17.07 -4.40 -0.58
C TRP A 73 -16.09 -3.22 -0.68
N ASP A 74 -16.58 -2.00 -0.70
CA ASP A 74 -15.76 -0.80 -0.77
C ASP A 74 -14.97 -0.53 0.52
N ASN A 75 -15.36 -1.16 1.61
CA ASN A 75 -14.71 -1.06 2.91
C ASN A 75 -13.72 -2.20 3.20
N LEU A 76 -13.61 -3.23 2.33
CA LEU A 76 -12.72 -4.38 2.52
C LEU A 76 -11.41 -4.20 1.76
N PHE A 77 -10.27 -4.39 2.44
CA PHE A 77 -8.93 -4.16 1.91
C PHE A 77 -7.99 -5.33 2.17
N TRP A 78 -7.01 -5.55 1.27
CA TRP A 78 -5.98 -6.58 1.41
C TRP A 78 -4.79 -6.03 2.20
N CYS A 79 -4.55 -6.58 3.37
CA CYS A 79 -3.57 -6.06 4.34
C CYS A 79 -2.67 -7.17 4.88
N CYS A 80 -1.46 -6.84 5.32
CA CYS A 80 -0.65 -7.74 6.13
C CYS A 80 -1.02 -7.60 7.62
N GLY A 81 -0.89 -8.68 8.39
CA GLY A 81 -1.26 -8.69 9.81
C GLY A 81 -0.54 -7.63 10.66
N HIS A 82 0.71 -7.25 10.31
CA HIS A 82 1.39 -6.16 11.01
C HIS A 82 0.70 -4.81 10.80
N CYS A 83 0.46 -4.40 9.54
CA CYS A 83 -0.18 -3.12 9.25
C CYS A 83 -1.60 -3.06 9.82
N ASN A 84 -2.36 -4.15 9.74
CA ASN A 84 -3.66 -4.24 10.36
C ASN A 84 -3.59 -4.01 11.89
N LYS A 85 -2.62 -4.63 12.58
CA LYS A 85 -2.39 -4.40 14.02
C LYS A 85 -1.94 -2.99 14.36
N VAL A 86 -1.13 -2.32 13.51
CA VAL A 86 -0.75 -0.92 13.71
C VAL A 86 -1.96 -0.02 13.57
N LYS A 87 -2.80 -0.25 12.56
CA LYS A 87 -4.02 0.53 12.30
C LYS A 87 -5.08 0.38 13.40
N ASN A 88 -5.22 -0.81 13.99
CA ASN A 88 -6.26 -1.16 14.97
C ASN A 88 -6.01 -0.61 16.40
N ASN A 89 -5.43 0.57 16.53
CA ASN A 89 -5.19 1.21 17.84
C ASN A 89 -6.19 2.35 18.18
N GLY A 90 -7.23 2.54 17.38
CA GLY A 90 -8.22 3.59 17.53
C GLY A 90 -7.81 4.97 16.97
N LYS A 91 -6.50 5.23 16.83
CA LYS A 91 -5.96 6.48 16.30
C LYS A 91 -6.44 6.76 14.86
N TYR A 92 -6.63 5.71 14.08
CA TYR A 92 -6.95 5.77 12.65
C TYR A 92 -8.43 5.55 12.32
N ASP A 93 -9.30 5.52 13.34
CA ASP A 93 -10.75 5.25 13.19
C ASP A 93 -11.50 6.35 12.42
N ALA A 94 -10.96 7.58 12.39
CA ALA A 94 -11.52 8.67 11.61
C ALA A 94 -11.43 8.47 10.09
N GLY A 95 -10.63 7.48 9.68
CA GLY A 95 -10.41 7.11 8.28
C GLY A 95 -9.11 7.65 7.71
N ILE A 96 -8.45 6.79 6.96
CA ILE A 96 -7.26 7.09 6.16
C ILE A 96 -7.65 7.20 4.69
N ILE A 97 -6.74 7.57 3.79
CA ILE A 97 -6.99 7.66 2.36
C ILE A 97 -7.51 6.32 1.83
N ASP A 98 -8.65 6.35 1.15
CA ASP A 98 -9.15 5.24 0.35
C ASP A 98 -8.40 5.22 -0.98
N CYS A 99 -7.40 4.35 -1.09
CA CYS A 99 -6.58 4.24 -2.29
C CYS A 99 -7.32 3.65 -3.51
N CYS A 100 -8.56 3.19 -3.35
CA CYS A 100 -9.42 2.81 -4.46
C CYS A 100 -10.19 4.02 -5.03
N LYS A 101 -10.37 5.09 -4.24
CA LYS A 101 -11.10 6.30 -4.65
C LYS A 101 -10.20 7.47 -5.00
N GLN A 102 -9.12 7.65 -4.24
CA GLN A 102 -8.16 8.74 -4.42
C GLN A 102 -6.78 8.18 -4.79
N ASP A 103 -5.95 8.96 -5.46
CA ASP A 103 -4.56 8.59 -5.70
C ASP A 103 -3.69 9.05 -4.52
N PRO A 104 -3.14 8.12 -3.71
CA PRO A 104 -2.30 8.50 -2.59
C PRO A 104 -1.03 9.26 -2.99
N GLU A 105 -0.55 9.07 -4.21
CA GLU A 105 0.67 9.74 -4.71
C GLU A 105 0.46 11.23 -5.02
N GLU A 106 -0.81 11.69 -5.13
CA GLU A 106 -1.18 13.10 -5.23
C GLU A 106 -1.28 13.79 -3.87
N LEU A 107 -1.37 13.01 -2.79
CA LEU A 107 -1.63 13.49 -1.43
C LEU A 107 -0.45 13.28 -0.48
N LEU A 108 0.46 12.37 -0.80
CA LEU A 108 1.57 11.94 0.05
C LEU A 108 2.89 11.95 -0.71
N ARG A 109 3.95 12.36 -0.02
CA ARG A 109 5.34 12.21 -0.46
C ARG A 109 5.99 11.03 0.26
N PHE A 110 6.67 10.17 -0.49
CA PHE A 110 7.36 8.98 0.03
C PHE A 110 8.85 9.12 -0.21
N THR A 111 9.66 9.08 0.84
CA THR A 111 11.11 9.18 0.75
C THR A 111 11.81 8.08 1.53
N LEU A 112 12.92 7.62 0.98
CA LEU A 112 13.89 6.77 1.65
C LEU A 112 15.27 7.41 1.46
N GLN A 113 15.88 7.83 2.57
CA GLN A 113 17.25 8.36 2.59
C GLN A 113 18.06 7.54 3.57
N ASP A 114 19.07 6.83 3.07
CA ASP A 114 19.80 5.83 3.83
C ASP A 114 18.84 4.80 4.46
N ASP A 115 18.66 4.84 5.77
CA ASP A 115 17.73 3.99 6.51
C ASP A 115 16.48 4.73 6.99
N ASP A 116 16.42 6.04 6.74
CA ASP A 116 15.29 6.88 7.16
C ASP A 116 14.14 6.80 6.15
N ILE A 117 13.06 6.20 6.63
CA ILE A 117 11.81 6.13 5.88
C ILE A 117 10.89 7.25 6.37
N ASN A 118 10.54 8.13 5.46
CA ASN A 118 9.60 9.21 5.76
C ASN A 118 8.43 9.20 4.78
N VAL A 119 7.25 9.53 5.31
CA VAL A 119 6.02 9.73 4.54
C VAL A 119 5.34 10.97 5.08
N GLU A 120 5.14 11.94 4.20
CA GLU A 120 4.61 13.25 4.57
C GLU A 120 3.36 13.58 3.75
N PRO A 121 2.36 14.24 4.34
CA PRO A 121 1.27 14.81 3.58
C PRO A 121 1.79 15.98 2.72
N ILE A 122 1.32 16.09 1.48
CA ILE A 122 1.62 17.24 0.62
C ILE A 122 0.91 18.49 1.13
N ASP A 123 -0.31 18.30 1.64
CA ASP A 123 -1.11 19.33 2.31
C ASP A 123 -1.35 18.93 3.77
N THR A 124 -0.79 19.70 4.71
CA THR A 124 -0.91 19.48 6.16
C THR A 124 -2.31 19.78 6.71
N ASP A 125 -3.14 20.51 5.98
CA ASP A 125 -4.52 20.77 6.37
C ASP A 125 -5.45 19.61 5.98
N ASN A 126 -4.99 18.70 5.13
CA ASN A 126 -5.71 17.48 4.80
C ASN A 126 -5.53 16.43 5.91
N GLY A 127 -6.46 16.41 6.88
CA GLY A 127 -6.41 15.50 8.03
C GLY A 127 -6.35 14.01 7.65
N GLN A 128 -6.95 13.62 6.53
CA GLN A 128 -6.91 12.23 6.04
C GLN A 128 -5.52 11.87 5.51
N ALA A 129 -4.85 12.79 4.81
CA ALA A 129 -3.48 12.62 4.36
C ALA A 129 -2.51 12.56 5.55
N VAL A 130 -2.68 13.43 6.55
CA VAL A 130 -1.89 13.43 7.79
C VAL A 130 -2.01 12.09 8.52
N LEU A 131 -3.23 11.58 8.72
CA LEU A 131 -3.45 10.27 9.37
C LEU A 131 -2.83 9.13 8.57
N THR A 132 -2.94 9.16 7.24
CA THR A 132 -2.38 8.11 6.37
C THR A 132 -0.85 8.14 6.39
N ALA A 133 -0.24 9.31 6.30
CA ALA A 133 1.21 9.48 6.42
C ALA A 133 1.73 8.91 7.74
N ASN A 134 1.10 9.28 8.87
CA ASN A 134 1.45 8.76 10.19
C ASN A 134 1.31 7.24 10.28
N LEU A 135 0.23 6.66 9.74
CA LEU A 135 0.03 5.20 9.73
C LEU A 135 1.16 4.50 8.96
N ILE A 136 1.45 4.97 7.74
CA ILE A 136 2.51 4.36 6.93
C ILE A 136 3.86 4.51 7.63
N TYR A 137 4.19 5.68 8.15
CA TYR A 137 5.42 5.90 8.93
C TYR A 137 5.54 4.91 10.09
N GLU A 138 4.48 4.74 10.90
CA GLU A 138 4.47 3.80 12.02
C GLU A 138 4.67 2.34 11.60
N THR A 139 4.23 1.93 10.40
CA THR A 139 4.44 0.55 9.92
C THR A 139 5.90 0.20 9.66
N PHE A 140 6.76 1.20 9.49
CA PHE A 140 8.20 1.02 9.30
C PHE A 140 9.02 1.37 10.56
N ASN A 141 8.52 2.28 11.42
CA ASN A 141 9.33 2.90 12.45
C ASN A 141 8.89 2.63 13.91
N LEU A 142 7.77 1.91 14.13
CA LEU A 142 7.26 1.69 15.47
C LEU A 142 8.14 0.73 16.28
N ARG A 143 8.66 1.18 17.44
CA ARG A 143 9.64 0.48 18.30
C ARG A 143 9.11 0.19 19.71
N ASN A 144 7.81 -0.04 19.88
CA ASN A 144 7.20 -0.18 21.20
C ASN A 144 7.24 -1.60 21.80
N THR A 145 7.55 -2.63 21.02
CA THR A 145 7.77 -4.02 21.46
C THR A 145 8.77 -4.71 20.54
N GLY A 146 9.54 -5.70 21.03
CA GLY A 146 10.51 -6.44 20.22
C GLY A 146 9.89 -7.12 18.99
N ILE A 147 8.65 -7.63 19.08
CA ILE A 147 7.94 -8.22 17.92
C ILE A 147 7.62 -7.15 16.87
N ARG A 148 7.21 -5.96 17.31
CA ARG A 148 6.93 -4.86 16.37
C ARG A 148 8.19 -4.31 15.75
N GLU A 149 9.24 -4.17 16.53
CA GLU A 149 10.54 -3.76 16.05
C GLU A 149 11.05 -4.71 14.95
N ALA A 150 11.10 -6.01 15.20
CA ALA A 150 11.48 -7.00 14.20
C ALA A 150 10.58 -6.97 12.94
N ALA A 151 9.27 -6.74 13.12
CA ALA A 151 8.35 -6.62 11.99
C ALA A 151 8.58 -5.34 11.16
N CYS A 152 8.96 -4.23 11.80
CA CYS A 152 9.36 -3.00 11.12
C CYS A 152 10.68 -3.20 10.38
N GLU A 153 11.70 -3.77 11.03
CA GLU A 153 13.01 -4.05 10.43
C GLU A 153 12.89 -4.91 9.16
N ASN A 154 12.10 -5.97 9.19
CA ASN A 154 11.84 -6.80 8.00
C ASN A 154 11.25 -5.99 6.84
N ARG A 155 10.41 -4.99 7.12
CA ARG A 155 9.83 -4.12 6.08
C ARG A 155 10.83 -3.11 5.55
N VAL A 156 11.62 -2.52 6.43
CA VAL A 156 12.73 -1.63 6.05
C VAL A 156 13.70 -2.37 5.13
N GLN A 157 14.16 -3.55 5.51
CA GLN A 157 15.07 -4.38 4.70
C GLN A 157 14.45 -4.76 3.35
N SER A 158 13.15 -5.09 3.32
CA SER A 158 12.43 -5.41 2.09
C SER A 158 12.31 -4.19 1.16
N LEU A 159 12.04 -3.01 1.72
CA LEU A 159 12.00 -1.76 0.96
C LEU A 159 13.39 -1.41 0.41
N GLN A 160 14.43 -1.46 1.24
CA GLN A 160 15.82 -1.20 0.83
C GLN A 160 16.25 -2.14 -0.31
N ALA A 161 15.96 -3.44 -0.18
CA ALA A 161 16.25 -4.42 -1.23
C ALA A 161 15.54 -4.06 -2.55
N ALA A 162 14.27 -3.63 -2.48
CA ALA A 162 13.50 -3.23 -3.65
C ALA A 162 14.02 -1.92 -4.28
N MET A 163 14.44 -0.95 -3.46
CA MET A 163 15.04 0.31 -3.92
C MET A 163 16.43 0.09 -4.52
N ASN A 164 17.26 -0.77 -3.93
CA ASN A 164 18.57 -1.12 -4.49
C ASN A 164 18.47 -1.77 -5.87
N VAL A 165 17.43 -2.56 -6.11
CA VAL A 165 17.14 -3.08 -7.47
C VAL A 165 16.81 -1.92 -8.41
N LEU A 166 15.96 -0.99 -7.99
CA LEU A 166 15.62 0.19 -8.81
C LEU A 166 16.86 1.03 -9.12
N TYR A 167 17.65 1.39 -8.12
CA TYR A 167 18.85 2.22 -8.31
C TYR A 167 19.81 1.61 -9.33
N ARG A 168 20.10 0.33 -9.21
CA ARG A 168 20.94 -0.39 -10.17
C ARG A 168 20.38 -0.37 -11.60
N GLU A 169 19.08 -0.52 -11.77
CA GLU A 169 18.47 -0.50 -13.10
C GLU A 169 18.35 0.93 -13.67
N LEU A 170 18.22 1.95 -12.81
CA LEU A 170 18.28 3.35 -13.21
C LEU A 170 19.69 3.76 -13.69
N GLU A 171 20.76 3.30 -13.04
CA GLU A 171 22.14 3.54 -13.51
C GLU A 171 22.35 2.92 -14.91
N LYS A 172 21.90 1.68 -15.14
CA LYS A 172 21.95 1.08 -16.49
C LYS A 172 21.10 1.83 -17.51
N TYR A 173 19.99 2.43 -17.07
CA TYR A 173 19.15 3.26 -17.93
C TYR A 173 19.87 4.57 -18.30
N LYS A 174 20.54 5.24 -17.36
CA LYS A 174 21.37 6.42 -17.63
C LYS A 174 22.49 6.12 -18.64
N GLU A 175 23.19 5.00 -18.48
CA GLU A 175 24.28 4.61 -19.38
C GLU A 175 23.78 4.34 -20.81
N ARG A 176 22.57 3.80 -20.96
CA ARG A 176 21.98 3.39 -22.25
C ARG A 176 20.48 3.63 -22.29
N PRO A 177 20.03 4.89 -22.40
CA PRO A 177 18.60 5.25 -22.36
C PRO A 177 17.81 4.70 -23.54
N ASP A 178 18.45 4.47 -24.70
CA ASP A 178 17.82 3.91 -25.88
C ASP A 178 17.65 2.37 -25.83
N SER A 179 18.23 1.71 -24.83
CA SER A 179 18.09 0.28 -24.66
C SER A 179 16.64 -0.10 -24.31
N ALA A 180 15.95 -0.78 -25.24
CA ALA A 180 14.59 -1.25 -25.02
C ALA A 180 14.49 -2.21 -23.83
N ARG A 181 15.56 -2.95 -23.49
CA ARG A 181 15.63 -3.83 -22.33
C ARG A 181 15.66 -3.01 -21.04
N ASN A 182 16.55 -2.00 -20.94
CA ASN A 182 16.68 -1.17 -19.75
C ASN A 182 15.38 -0.43 -19.48
N ARG A 183 14.80 0.16 -20.53
CA ARG A 183 13.51 0.86 -20.46
C ARG A 183 12.41 -0.07 -19.92
N ARG A 184 12.22 -1.26 -20.50
CA ARG A 184 11.21 -2.23 -20.01
C ARG A 184 11.44 -2.63 -18.56
N MET A 185 12.72 -2.81 -18.14
CA MET A 185 13.03 -3.17 -16.75
C MET A 185 12.63 -2.06 -15.79
N VAL A 186 13.03 -0.81 -16.04
CA VAL A 186 12.66 0.33 -15.20
C VAL A 186 11.15 0.53 -15.18
N HIS A 187 10.47 0.49 -16.34
CA HIS A 187 9.02 0.57 -16.41
C HIS A 187 8.34 -0.49 -15.55
N SER A 188 8.83 -1.74 -15.59
CA SER A 188 8.23 -2.81 -14.77
C SER A 188 8.38 -2.58 -13.27
N LEU A 189 9.50 -1.96 -12.84
CA LEU A 189 9.75 -1.61 -11.44
C LEU A 189 8.90 -0.43 -10.96
N LEU A 190 8.51 0.47 -11.87
CA LEU A 190 7.69 1.65 -11.57
C LEU A 190 6.18 1.40 -11.69
N ARG A 191 5.75 0.22 -12.13
CA ARG A 191 4.33 -0.13 -12.18
C ARG A 191 3.71 -0.12 -10.79
N ARG A 192 2.45 0.29 -10.68
CA ARG A 192 1.70 0.31 -9.41
C ARG A 192 1.52 -1.08 -8.79
N ASP A 193 1.59 -2.15 -9.59
CA ASP A 193 1.54 -3.53 -9.10
C ASP A 193 2.90 -4.06 -8.58
N SER A 194 3.99 -3.31 -8.70
CA SER A 194 5.28 -3.67 -8.11
C SER A 194 5.33 -3.42 -6.60
N ALA A 195 6.15 -4.19 -5.87
CA ALA A 195 6.35 -3.95 -4.44
C ALA A 195 6.94 -2.54 -4.20
N PHE A 196 6.46 -1.84 -3.18
CA PHE A 196 6.93 -0.51 -2.78
C PHE A 196 6.90 0.52 -3.93
N ALA A 197 5.87 0.46 -4.76
CA ALA A 197 5.75 1.29 -5.94
C ALA A 197 5.74 2.80 -5.61
N ALA A 198 5.06 3.22 -4.53
CA ALA A 198 5.00 4.62 -4.13
C ALA A 198 6.40 5.22 -3.85
N PHE A 199 7.27 4.48 -3.14
CA PHE A 199 8.65 4.91 -2.88
C PHE A 199 9.48 4.98 -4.16
N LYS A 200 9.39 3.96 -5.02
CA LYS A 200 10.12 3.92 -6.30
C LYS A 200 9.72 5.04 -7.23
N ARG A 201 8.42 5.28 -7.36
CA ARG A 201 7.84 6.34 -8.20
C ARG A 201 8.14 7.71 -7.62
N GLY A 202 8.06 7.87 -6.29
CA GLY A 202 8.46 9.09 -5.60
C GLY A 202 9.92 9.45 -5.86
N TYR A 203 10.84 8.48 -5.75
CA TYR A 203 12.26 8.68 -6.03
C TYR A 203 12.51 9.19 -7.46
N VAL A 204 11.86 8.58 -8.46
CA VAL A 204 12.01 8.98 -9.87
C VAL A 204 11.33 10.32 -10.13
N ARG A 205 10.16 10.58 -9.53
CA ARG A 205 9.42 11.86 -9.69
C ARG A 205 10.25 13.07 -9.26
N GLU A 206 11.04 12.92 -8.19
CA GLU A 206 11.93 13.98 -7.70
C GLU A 206 13.20 14.16 -8.55
N ARG A 207 13.46 13.26 -9.52
CA ARG A 207 14.70 13.22 -10.32
C ARG A 207 14.42 13.03 -11.81
N LEU A 208 13.31 13.56 -12.30
CA LEU A 208 12.94 13.43 -13.74
C LEU A 208 13.96 14.04 -14.68
N ASP A 209 14.65 15.09 -14.26
CA ASP A 209 15.76 15.70 -14.97
C ASP A 209 16.96 14.74 -15.17
N GLU A 210 17.16 13.82 -14.23
CA GLU A 210 18.18 12.78 -14.32
C GLU A 210 17.74 11.58 -15.18
N PHE A 211 16.42 11.36 -15.32
CA PHE A 211 15.83 10.18 -15.97
C PHE A 211 14.81 10.58 -17.05
N PRO A 212 15.25 11.31 -18.12
CA PRO A 212 14.35 11.74 -19.19
C PRO A 212 13.68 10.54 -19.87
N GLY A 213 12.37 10.68 -20.17
CA GLY A 213 11.56 9.64 -20.79
C GLY A 213 10.84 8.70 -19.79
N LEU A 214 10.96 8.93 -18.47
CA LEU A 214 10.21 8.20 -17.44
C LEU A 214 8.96 8.96 -16.95
N GLU A 215 8.67 10.14 -17.47
CA GLU A 215 7.55 11.00 -17.05
C GLU A 215 6.19 10.28 -17.19
N THR A 216 6.06 9.40 -18.18
CA THR A 216 4.84 8.63 -18.43
C THR A 216 4.67 7.41 -17.53
N CYS A 217 5.67 7.10 -16.71
CA CYS A 217 5.68 5.93 -15.84
C CYS A 217 5.27 6.23 -14.39
N ILE A 218 5.13 7.53 -14.05
CA ILE A 218 4.95 8.01 -12.68
C ILE A 218 3.77 8.95 -12.53
#